data_364765fe921cb019c210475f0d2dd584
#
_entry.id   364765fe921cb019c210475f0d2dd584
#
_cell.length_a   1.000
_cell.length_b   1.000
_cell.length_c   1.000
_cell.angle_alpha   90.00
_cell.angle_beta   90.00
_cell.angle_gamma   90.00
#
_symmetry.space_group_name_H-M   'P 1'
#
loop_
_entity.id
_entity.type
_entity.pdbx_description
1 polymer ?
#
loop_
_entity_poly.entity_id
_entity_poly.type
_entity_poly.pdbx_seq_one_letter_code
_entity_poly.pdbx_strand_id
1 'polypeptide(L)'
;VMKTNTNSRYAVAVLIDGDNASFEKMEDIMGFVSRYGDAVVRRIYGDWTRKALSAWKGTAREHGFRLIQASSHAPGKNTTDIALVIDAMDILRDGRADCFCLVASDGDYSLLAQRIREAGLKVLGYGEDKTPVSLVRSCSVFLYADRKENKVSDNTPEFFIQRDMEYFDKAFEQAADGKGEVSLSLIGGALKKMMPKFKVRRY
;
A
#
# COMPACT_ATOMS: atom_id res chain seq x y z
N VAL A 1 -20.93 11.38 -17.64
CA VAL A 1 -21.61 10.47 -16.69
C VAL A 1 -20.52 9.80 -15.89
N MET A 2 -20.23 10.34 -14.69
CA MET A 2 -19.30 9.71 -13.75
C MET A 2 -19.96 8.44 -13.21
N LYS A 3 -19.42 7.28 -13.56
CA LYS A 3 -19.77 6.03 -12.90
C LYS A 3 -19.01 5.99 -11.57
N THR A 4 -19.69 6.32 -10.49
CA THR A 4 -19.25 6.01 -9.12
C THR A 4 -19.38 4.50 -8.92
N ASN A 5 -18.30 3.77 -9.17
CA ASN A 5 -18.25 2.32 -8.94
C ASN A 5 -17.69 2.11 -7.52
N THR A 6 -18.57 1.93 -6.55
CA THR A 6 -18.30 1.84 -5.11
C THR A 6 -17.67 0.49 -4.67
N ASN A 7 -17.10 -0.30 -5.58
CA ASN A 7 -16.45 -1.56 -5.22
C ASN A 7 -15.31 -1.97 -6.19
N SER A 8 -14.60 -1.00 -6.77
CA SER A 8 -13.47 -1.32 -7.65
C SER A 8 -12.22 -1.54 -6.81
N ARG A 9 -11.83 -2.81 -6.65
CA ARG A 9 -10.53 -3.18 -6.08
C ARG A 9 -9.42 -2.72 -7.02
N TYR A 10 -8.32 -2.21 -6.48
CA TYR A 10 -7.18 -1.77 -7.29
C TYR A 10 -6.46 -2.96 -7.91
N ALA A 11 -5.94 -2.75 -9.13
CA ALA A 11 -4.91 -3.59 -9.74
C ALA A 11 -3.55 -3.15 -9.18
N VAL A 12 -3.00 -3.90 -8.23
CA VAL A 12 -1.81 -3.50 -7.47
C VAL A 12 -0.55 -4.09 -8.07
N ALA A 13 0.45 -3.23 -8.34
CA ALA A 13 1.81 -3.67 -8.60
C ALA A 13 2.60 -3.74 -7.28
N VAL A 14 2.99 -4.94 -6.85
CA VAL A 14 3.78 -5.16 -5.64
C VAL A 14 5.25 -5.31 -6.02
N LEU A 15 6.06 -4.33 -5.60
CA LEU A 15 7.49 -4.24 -5.91
C LEU A 15 8.28 -4.26 -4.62
N ILE A 16 9.10 -5.29 -4.44
CA ILE A 16 9.83 -5.57 -3.20
C ILE A 16 11.33 -5.38 -3.43
N ASP A 17 11.94 -4.52 -2.63
CA ASP A 17 13.39 -4.44 -2.50
C ASP A 17 13.87 -5.63 -1.65
N GLY A 18 14.32 -6.70 -2.31
CA GLY A 18 14.71 -7.94 -1.66
C GLY A 18 16.07 -7.88 -0.95
N ASP A 19 16.89 -6.86 -1.23
CA ASP A 19 18.15 -6.66 -0.52
C ASP A 19 17.91 -6.10 0.90
N ASN A 20 16.83 -5.33 1.09
CA ASN A 20 16.54 -4.62 2.33
C ASN A 20 15.26 -5.10 3.04
N ALA A 21 14.36 -5.81 2.37
CA ALA A 21 13.15 -6.35 2.99
C ALA A 21 13.38 -7.77 3.55
N SER A 22 12.54 -8.19 4.51
CA SER A 22 12.54 -9.56 5.04
C SER A 22 11.50 -10.43 4.32
N PHE A 23 11.93 -11.61 3.85
CA PHE A 23 11.03 -12.60 3.25
C PHE A 23 9.99 -13.14 4.26
N GLU A 24 10.29 -13.12 5.56
CA GLU A 24 9.38 -13.53 6.64
C GLU A 24 8.12 -12.65 6.74
N LYS A 25 8.16 -11.45 6.18
CA LYS A 25 7.05 -10.49 6.18
C LYS A 25 6.11 -10.65 4.99
N MET A 26 6.28 -11.67 4.14
CA MET A 26 5.50 -11.83 2.91
C MET A 26 3.99 -11.92 3.19
N GLU A 27 3.58 -12.67 4.20
CA GLU A 27 2.16 -12.78 4.58
C GLU A 27 1.57 -11.44 5.02
N ASP A 28 2.33 -10.67 5.83
CA ASP A 28 1.92 -9.34 6.28
C ASP A 28 1.78 -8.38 5.08
N ILE A 29 2.74 -8.42 4.15
CA ILE A 29 2.72 -7.61 2.92
C ILE A 29 1.49 -7.95 2.08
N MET A 30 1.24 -9.23 1.82
CA MET A 30 0.10 -9.66 1.01
C MET A 30 -1.24 -9.39 1.71
N GLY A 31 -1.30 -9.56 3.03
CA GLY A 31 -2.43 -9.18 3.85
C GLY A 31 -2.71 -7.67 3.81
N PHE A 32 -1.67 -6.84 3.79
CA PHE A 32 -1.80 -5.40 3.61
C PHE A 32 -2.34 -5.05 2.22
N VAL A 33 -1.74 -5.59 1.16
CA VAL A 33 -2.15 -5.35 -0.23
C VAL A 33 -3.60 -5.75 -0.47
N SER A 34 -4.02 -6.91 0.06
CA SER A 34 -5.36 -7.46 -0.14
C SER A 34 -6.50 -6.56 0.37
N ARG A 35 -6.21 -5.64 1.29
CA ARG A 35 -7.17 -4.63 1.77
C ARG A 35 -7.52 -3.59 0.71
N TYR A 36 -6.63 -3.37 -0.25
CA TYR A 36 -6.77 -2.33 -1.27
C TYR A 36 -7.11 -2.91 -2.65
N GLY A 37 -6.59 -4.10 -2.98
CA GLY A 37 -6.82 -4.65 -4.30
C GLY A 37 -6.15 -6.00 -4.53
N ASP A 38 -6.07 -6.36 -5.80
CA ASP A 38 -5.48 -7.61 -6.24
C ASP A 38 -4.07 -7.37 -6.78
N ALA A 39 -3.10 -8.15 -6.30
CA ALA A 39 -1.72 -8.06 -6.75
C ALA A 39 -1.58 -8.65 -8.17
N VAL A 40 -1.65 -7.79 -9.20
CA VAL A 40 -1.56 -8.17 -10.62
C VAL A 40 -0.12 -8.23 -11.13
N VAL A 41 0.77 -7.45 -10.52
CA VAL A 41 2.23 -7.51 -10.76
C VAL A 41 2.89 -7.83 -9.43
N ARG A 42 3.73 -8.89 -9.42
CA ARG A 42 4.44 -9.34 -8.21
C ARG A 42 5.90 -9.52 -8.54
N ARG A 43 6.77 -8.64 -8.05
CA ARG A 43 8.21 -8.64 -8.36
C ARG A 43 9.04 -8.39 -7.13
N ILE A 44 10.15 -9.14 -7.01
CA ILE A 44 11.17 -8.96 -5.98
C ILE A 44 12.50 -8.71 -6.69
N TYR A 45 13.19 -7.64 -6.31
CA TYR A 45 14.44 -7.21 -6.91
C TYR A 45 15.59 -7.53 -5.96
N GLY A 46 16.68 -8.02 -6.49
CA GLY A 46 17.86 -8.35 -5.69
C GLY A 46 18.95 -9.05 -6.49
N ASP A 47 20.12 -9.18 -5.89
CA ASP A 47 21.20 -10.00 -6.45
C ASP A 47 21.08 -11.46 -5.97
N TRP A 48 20.39 -12.28 -6.75
CA TRP A 48 20.10 -13.69 -6.42
C TRP A 48 21.31 -14.61 -6.47
N THR A 49 22.50 -14.10 -6.82
CA THR A 49 23.76 -14.82 -6.69
C THR A 49 24.25 -14.83 -5.23
N ARG A 50 23.77 -13.89 -4.41
CA ARG A 50 24.11 -13.78 -3.00
C ARG A 50 23.40 -14.88 -2.20
N LYS A 51 24.19 -15.68 -1.47
CA LYS A 51 23.67 -16.77 -0.63
C LYS A 51 22.69 -16.29 0.45
N ALA A 52 22.90 -15.08 0.97
CA ALA A 52 22.04 -14.46 1.99
C ALA A 52 20.58 -14.27 1.52
N LEU A 53 20.35 -14.13 0.20
CA LEU A 53 19.03 -13.93 -0.37
C LEU A 53 18.36 -15.24 -0.84
N SER A 54 18.98 -16.40 -0.57
CA SER A 54 18.49 -17.70 -1.06
C SER A 54 17.09 -18.07 -0.57
N ALA A 55 16.70 -17.61 0.64
CA ALA A 55 15.38 -17.85 1.22
C ALA A 55 14.24 -17.24 0.38
N TRP A 56 14.48 -16.11 -0.29
CA TRP A 56 13.49 -15.50 -1.19
C TRP A 56 13.00 -16.43 -2.30
N LYS A 57 13.82 -17.40 -2.75
CA LYS A 57 13.47 -18.32 -3.85
C LYS A 57 12.27 -19.20 -3.49
N GLY A 58 12.21 -19.66 -2.23
CA GLY A 58 11.07 -20.44 -1.71
C GLY A 58 9.82 -19.58 -1.63
N THR A 59 9.90 -18.46 -0.92
CA THR A 59 8.82 -17.51 -0.70
C THR A 59 8.26 -16.95 -2.02
N ALA A 60 9.15 -16.60 -2.96
CA ALA A 60 8.71 -16.10 -4.27
C ALA A 60 7.89 -17.14 -5.05
N ARG A 61 8.28 -18.42 -4.99
CA ARG A 61 7.54 -19.51 -5.64
C ARG A 61 6.16 -19.71 -4.99
N GLU A 62 6.12 -19.73 -3.66
CA GLU A 62 4.89 -19.94 -2.89
C GLU A 62 3.85 -18.85 -3.15
N HIS A 63 4.29 -17.59 -3.21
CA HIS A 63 3.39 -16.44 -3.39
C HIS A 63 3.29 -15.93 -4.84
N GLY A 64 3.87 -16.64 -5.81
CA GLY A 64 3.79 -16.30 -7.23
C GLY A 64 4.52 -15.01 -7.60
N PHE A 65 5.63 -14.69 -6.92
CA PHE A 65 6.48 -13.55 -7.25
C PHE A 65 7.55 -13.91 -8.28
N ARG A 66 7.80 -12.97 -9.18
CA ARG A 66 8.92 -13.03 -10.11
C ARG A 66 10.15 -12.41 -9.48
N LEU A 67 11.26 -13.15 -9.45
CA LEU A 67 12.56 -12.65 -9.03
C LEU A 67 13.23 -11.91 -10.20
N ILE A 68 13.56 -10.65 -9.99
CA ILE A 68 14.27 -9.80 -10.98
C ILE A 68 15.72 -9.71 -10.53
N GLN A 69 16.63 -10.20 -11.37
CA GLN A 69 18.06 -10.12 -11.10
C GLN A 69 18.56 -8.68 -11.27
N ALA A 70 19.15 -8.15 -10.23
CA ALA A 70 19.86 -6.88 -10.23
C ALA A 70 21.36 -7.16 -9.95
N SER A 71 22.13 -7.42 -11.00
CA SER A 71 23.56 -7.72 -10.85
C SER A 71 24.34 -6.45 -10.58
N SER A 72 25.01 -6.38 -9.43
CA SER A 72 25.97 -5.31 -9.16
C SER A 72 27.36 -5.71 -9.69
N HIS A 73 27.95 -4.88 -10.53
CA HIS A 73 29.34 -5.06 -10.98
C HIS A 73 30.37 -4.56 -9.96
N ALA A 74 29.92 -3.91 -8.87
CA ALA A 74 30.76 -3.46 -7.76
C ALA A 74 29.94 -3.43 -6.45
N PRO A 75 30.55 -3.80 -5.30
CA PRO A 75 29.89 -3.70 -4.00
C PRO A 75 29.42 -2.27 -3.68
N GLY A 76 28.25 -2.16 -3.04
CA GLY A 76 27.71 -0.87 -2.56
C GLY A 76 27.10 0.04 -3.64
N LYS A 77 26.73 -0.49 -4.80
CA LYS A 77 25.97 0.24 -5.82
C LYS A 77 24.48 -0.04 -5.72
N ASN A 78 23.63 1.00 -5.87
CA ASN A 78 22.17 0.95 -5.82
C ASN A 78 21.56 0.30 -7.08
N THR A 79 22.11 -0.85 -7.51
CA THR A 79 21.67 -1.50 -8.76
C THR A 79 20.28 -2.09 -8.62
N THR A 80 19.95 -2.60 -7.45
CA THR A 80 18.62 -3.12 -7.12
C THR A 80 17.58 -2.01 -7.14
N ASP A 81 17.90 -0.86 -6.52
CA ASP A 81 17.02 0.31 -6.48
C ASP A 81 16.74 0.85 -7.89
N ILE A 82 17.79 0.98 -8.70
CA ILE A 82 17.68 1.43 -10.08
C ILE A 82 16.81 0.47 -10.91
N ALA A 83 17.01 -0.84 -10.77
CA ALA A 83 16.22 -1.85 -11.47
C ALA A 83 14.74 -1.78 -11.10
N LEU A 84 14.44 -1.62 -9.80
CA LEU A 84 13.09 -1.46 -9.29
C LEU A 84 12.45 -0.17 -9.85
N VAL A 85 13.17 0.95 -9.82
CA VAL A 85 12.67 2.25 -10.30
C VAL A 85 12.37 2.20 -11.80
N ILE A 86 13.28 1.66 -12.63
CA ILE A 86 13.07 1.54 -14.07
C ILE A 86 11.82 0.72 -14.37
N ASP A 87 11.72 -0.45 -13.74
CA ASP A 87 10.60 -1.37 -13.94
C ASP A 87 9.27 -0.79 -13.45
N ALA A 88 9.28 -0.06 -12.32
CA ALA A 88 8.11 0.66 -11.83
C ALA A 88 7.64 1.72 -12.83
N MET A 89 8.56 2.46 -13.46
CA MET A 89 8.24 3.46 -14.48
C MET A 89 7.68 2.82 -15.75
N ASP A 90 8.17 1.64 -16.15
CA ASP A 90 7.62 0.90 -17.28
C ASP A 90 6.19 0.38 -16.97
N ILE A 91 5.96 -0.15 -15.78
CA ILE A 91 4.62 -0.58 -15.34
C ILE A 91 3.65 0.60 -15.32
N LEU A 92 4.11 1.76 -14.84
CA LEU A 92 3.33 3.00 -14.81
C LEU A 92 2.94 3.46 -16.23
N ARG A 93 3.92 3.49 -17.15
CA ARG A 93 3.70 3.89 -18.54
C ARG A 93 2.73 2.96 -19.26
N ASP A 94 2.88 1.66 -19.05
CA ASP A 94 2.06 0.63 -19.70
C ASP A 94 0.64 0.53 -19.14
N GLY A 95 0.32 1.22 -18.04
CA GLY A 95 -1.01 1.22 -17.42
C GLY A 95 -1.43 -0.15 -16.87
N ARG A 96 -0.45 -1.01 -16.50
CA ARG A 96 -0.71 -2.38 -16.02
C ARG A 96 -1.21 -2.44 -14.58
N ALA A 97 -1.10 -1.35 -13.85
CA ALA A 97 -1.57 -1.22 -12.47
C ALA A 97 -2.09 0.19 -12.24
N ASP A 98 -3.05 0.33 -11.34
CA ASP A 98 -3.61 1.62 -10.89
C ASP A 98 -3.27 1.94 -9.42
N CYS A 99 -2.54 1.04 -8.77
CA CYS A 99 -1.97 1.21 -7.45
C CYS A 99 -0.60 0.51 -7.37
N PHE A 100 0.34 1.09 -6.63
CA PHE A 100 1.66 0.49 -6.39
C PHE A 100 1.84 0.21 -4.92
N CYS A 101 2.39 -0.95 -4.57
CA CYS A 101 2.90 -1.26 -3.24
C CYS A 101 4.43 -1.32 -3.29
N LEU A 102 5.07 -0.34 -2.68
CA LEU A 102 6.53 -0.29 -2.55
C LEU A 102 6.92 -0.87 -1.18
N VAL A 103 7.61 -2.01 -1.22
CA VAL A 103 8.13 -2.67 -0.02
C VAL A 103 9.61 -2.34 0.10
N ALA A 104 9.89 -1.26 0.84
CA ALA A 104 11.23 -0.70 0.99
C ALA A 104 11.33 0.21 2.22
N SER A 105 12.53 0.38 2.74
CA SER A 105 12.83 1.27 3.86
C SER A 105 13.87 2.36 3.51
N ASP A 106 14.28 2.45 2.24
CA ASP A 106 15.20 3.47 1.78
C ASP A 106 14.47 4.74 1.33
N GLY A 107 14.96 5.89 1.80
CA GLY A 107 14.42 7.21 1.47
C GLY A 107 14.50 7.58 -0.01
N ASP A 108 15.39 6.96 -0.77
CA ASP A 108 15.59 7.24 -2.20
C ASP A 108 14.37 6.88 -3.04
N TYR A 109 13.55 5.93 -2.59
CA TYR A 109 12.26 5.61 -3.22
C TYR A 109 11.19 6.70 -3.07
N SER A 110 11.43 7.74 -2.27
CA SER A 110 10.49 8.84 -2.12
C SER A 110 10.18 9.55 -3.44
N LEU A 111 11.19 9.70 -4.32
CA LEU A 111 11.01 10.29 -5.65
C LEU A 111 10.14 9.43 -6.56
N LEU A 112 10.32 8.10 -6.51
CA LEU A 112 9.47 7.17 -7.23
C LEU A 112 8.01 7.25 -6.76
N ALA A 113 7.79 7.23 -5.43
CA ALA A 113 6.46 7.35 -4.85
C ALA A 113 5.77 8.66 -5.26
N GLN A 114 6.48 9.78 -5.23
CA GLN A 114 5.97 11.07 -5.69
C GLN A 114 5.59 11.03 -7.18
N ARG A 115 6.47 10.48 -8.03
CA ARG A 115 6.22 10.39 -9.48
C ARG A 115 4.99 9.56 -9.83
N ILE A 116 4.77 8.44 -9.11
CA ILE A 116 3.58 7.61 -9.29
C ILE A 116 2.32 8.38 -8.87
N ARG A 117 2.37 9.10 -7.75
CA ARG A 117 1.25 9.93 -7.28
C ARG A 117 0.96 11.11 -8.21
N GLU A 118 1.96 11.74 -8.79
CA GLU A 118 1.79 12.78 -9.82
C GLU A 118 1.06 12.26 -11.07
N ALA A 119 1.19 10.96 -11.36
CA ALA A 119 0.41 10.31 -12.42
C ALA A 119 -1.04 9.98 -12.00
N GLY A 120 -1.47 10.38 -10.79
CA GLY A 120 -2.83 10.18 -10.28
C GLY A 120 -3.06 8.81 -9.65
N LEU A 121 -2.02 8.00 -9.44
CA LEU A 121 -2.14 6.66 -8.89
C LEU A 121 -1.85 6.62 -7.39
N LYS A 122 -2.35 5.59 -6.71
CA LYS A 122 -2.06 5.37 -5.27
C LYS A 122 -0.73 4.68 -5.07
N VAL A 123 -0.05 5.02 -3.96
CA VAL A 123 1.14 4.35 -3.49
C VAL A 123 0.93 3.85 -2.07
N LEU A 124 0.98 2.55 -1.90
CA LEU A 124 1.07 1.87 -0.61
C LEU A 124 2.56 1.70 -0.29
N GLY A 125 2.98 2.09 0.89
CA GLY A 125 4.32 1.84 1.39
C GLY A 125 4.30 0.78 2.48
N TYR A 126 5.28 -0.11 2.48
CA TYR A 126 5.50 -1.07 3.54
C TYR A 126 7.00 -1.09 3.87
N GLY A 127 7.35 -0.86 5.12
CA GLY A 127 8.76 -0.81 5.52
C GLY A 127 8.96 -0.85 7.03
N GLU A 128 10.21 -0.85 7.45
CA GLU A 128 10.61 -0.90 8.85
C GLU A 128 10.36 0.43 9.58
N ASP A 129 10.39 0.40 10.92
CA ASP A 129 10.17 1.59 11.76
C ASP A 129 11.22 2.70 11.53
N LYS A 130 12.43 2.33 11.08
CA LYS A 130 13.51 3.25 10.72
C LYS A 130 13.32 3.97 9.37
N THR A 131 12.26 3.65 8.61
CA THR A 131 12.02 4.24 7.29
C THR A 131 11.97 5.76 7.37
N PRO A 132 12.73 6.49 6.53
CA PRO A 132 12.74 7.95 6.53
C PRO A 132 11.36 8.55 6.28
N VAL A 133 11.05 9.63 7.01
CA VAL A 133 9.77 10.35 6.92
C VAL A 133 9.48 10.83 5.50
N SER A 134 10.52 11.09 4.69
CA SER A 134 10.39 11.45 3.27
C SER A 134 9.65 10.39 2.48
N LEU A 135 10.02 9.11 2.61
CA LEU A 135 9.33 8.00 1.93
C LEU A 135 7.92 7.81 2.49
N VAL A 136 7.77 7.80 3.82
CA VAL A 136 6.47 7.63 4.47
C VAL A 136 5.44 8.67 3.98
N ARG A 137 5.84 9.95 3.92
CA ARG A 137 4.96 11.04 3.45
C ARG A 137 4.73 11.05 1.93
N SER A 138 5.61 10.44 1.17
CA SER A 138 5.45 10.30 -0.28
C SER A 138 4.45 9.21 -0.64
N CYS A 139 4.18 8.26 0.25
CA CYS A 139 3.16 7.24 0.04
C CYS A 139 1.75 7.79 0.35
N SER A 140 0.72 7.24 -0.32
CA SER A 140 -0.69 7.50 0.02
C SER A 140 -1.05 6.88 1.37
N VAL A 141 -0.52 5.68 1.62
CA VAL A 141 -0.66 4.95 2.88
C VAL A 141 0.68 4.27 3.19
N PHE A 142 1.08 4.21 4.44
CA PHE A 142 2.29 3.50 4.85
C PHE A 142 2.03 2.58 6.04
N LEU A 143 2.45 1.31 5.94
CA LEU A 143 2.39 0.32 7.00
C LEU A 143 3.81 -0.02 7.49
N TYR A 144 4.01 0.05 8.81
CA TYR A 144 5.26 -0.33 9.43
C TYR A 144 5.27 -1.83 9.81
N ALA A 145 6.31 -2.54 9.36
CA ALA A 145 6.46 -3.99 9.53
C ALA A 145 6.52 -4.47 10.99
N ASP A 146 7.04 -3.62 11.89
CA ASP A 146 7.41 -4.04 13.26
C ASP A 146 6.52 -3.45 14.35
N ARG A 147 5.52 -2.63 13.99
CA ARG A 147 4.60 -2.06 14.98
C ARG A 147 3.49 -3.05 15.32
N LYS A 148 3.48 -3.54 16.56
CA LYS A 148 2.47 -4.48 17.11
C LYS A 148 1.03 -3.97 17.06
N GLU A 149 0.83 -2.67 16.98
CA GLU A 149 -0.43 -2.06 16.59
C GLU A 149 -0.27 -1.62 15.14
N ASN A 150 -1.11 -2.13 14.25
CA ASN A 150 -1.19 -1.72 12.84
C ASN A 150 -1.60 -0.23 12.74
N LYS A 151 -0.75 0.65 13.24
CA LYS A 151 -0.88 2.09 13.00
C LYS A 151 -0.34 2.36 11.61
N VAL A 152 -1.22 2.18 10.64
CA VAL A 152 -1.08 2.85 9.36
C VAL A 152 -0.81 4.31 9.66
N SER A 153 0.23 4.90 9.10
CA SER A 153 0.50 6.33 9.30
C SER A 153 -0.56 7.13 8.53
N ASP A 154 -1.59 7.49 9.25
CA ASP A 154 -2.84 8.07 8.77
C ASP A 154 -2.67 9.55 8.45
N ASN A 155 -1.99 9.89 7.38
CA ASN A 155 -1.85 11.30 6.96
C ASN A 155 -2.53 11.59 5.61
N THR A 156 -3.29 10.65 5.05
CA THR A 156 -4.01 10.93 3.80
C THR A 156 -5.52 11.06 4.05
N PRO A 157 -6.17 12.09 3.48
CA PRO A 157 -7.62 12.25 3.57
C PRO A 157 -8.38 11.01 3.08
N GLU A 158 -7.87 10.34 2.03
CA GLU A 158 -8.52 9.17 1.44
C GLU A 158 -8.54 7.94 2.37
N PHE A 159 -7.49 7.75 3.19
CA PHE A 159 -7.49 6.67 4.17
C PHE A 159 -8.57 6.89 5.23
N PHE A 160 -8.70 8.12 5.73
CA PHE A 160 -9.77 8.46 6.66
C PHE A 160 -11.15 8.23 6.04
N ILE A 161 -11.33 8.64 4.77
CA ILE A 161 -12.60 8.47 4.04
C ILE A 161 -12.92 6.98 3.89
N GLN A 162 -11.99 6.13 3.46
CA GLN A 162 -12.27 4.72 3.20
C GLN A 162 -12.53 3.92 4.50
N ARG A 163 -11.74 4.16 5.56
CA ARG A 163 -11.99 3.58 6.87
C ARG A 163 -13.32 4.04 7.45
N ASP A 164 -13.59 5.32 7.31
CA ASP A 164 -14.76 5.92 7.92
C ASP A 164 -16.03 5.60 7.12
N MET A 165 -15.93 5.29 5.82
CA MET A 165 -17.06 4.78 5.01
C MET A 165 -17.63 3.48 5.59
N GLU A 166 -16.82 2.54 6.07
CA GLU A 166 -17.33 1.33 6.74
C GLU A 166 -18.15 1.68 8.00
N TYR A 167 -17.74 2.70 8.75
CA TYR A 167 -18.50 3.17 9.91
C TYR A 167 -19.77 3.92 9.49
N PHE A 168 -19.73 4.65 8.37
CA PHE A 168 -20.91 5.30 7.81
C PHE A 168 -21.94 4.28 7.33
N ASP A 169 -21.52 3.23 6.63
CA ASP A 169 -22.40 2.15 6.16
C ASP A 169 -23.07 1.45 7.35
N LYS A 170 -22.29 1.05 8.36
CA LYS A 170 -22.83 0.46 9.60
C LYS A 170 -23.74 1.41 10.38
N ALA A 171 -23.40 2.70 10.43
CA ALA A 171 -24.22 3.69 11.10
C ALA A 171 -25.53 3.96 10.33
N PHE A 172 -25.47 3.90 9.01
CA PHE A 172 -26.65 4.01 8.14
C PHE A 172 -27.57 2.80 8.33
N GLU A 173 -27.02 1.57 8.29
CA GLU A 173 -27.77 0.33 8.55
C GLU A 173 -28.45 0.33 9.91
N GLN A 174 -27.76 0.80 10.97
CA GLN A 174 -28.31 0.89 12.32
C GLN A 174 -29.38 1.99 12.48
N ALA A 175 -29.32 3.04 11.64
CA ALA A 175 -30.24 4.15 11.69
C ALA A 175 -31.45 3.96 10.74
N ALA A 176 -31.36 3.03 9.79
CA ALA A 176 -32.41 2.73 8.82
C ALA A 176 -33.50 1.86 9.46
N ASP A 177 -34.71 2.37 9.55
CA ASP A 177 -35.88 1.65 10.07
C ASP A 177 -36.70 0.94 8.96
N GLY A 178 -36.04 0.40 7.96
CA GLY A 178 -36.63 -0.42 6.89
C GLY A 178 -37.35 0.37 5.77
N LYS A 179 -37.33 1.71 5.79
CA LYS A 179 -37.94 2.57 4.77
C LYS A 179 -36.95 3.24 3.81
N GLY A 180 -35.66 2.99 3.99
CA GLY A 180 -34.62 3.52 3.09
C GLY A 180 -34.27 5.00 3.25
N GLU A 181 -35.00 5.76 4.04
CA GLU A 181 -34.70 7.16 4.37
C GLU A 181 -34.22 7.28 5.81
N VAL A 182 -33.08 7.91 6.02
CA VAL A 182 -32.47 8.07 7.34
C VAL A 182 -32.13 9.51 7.62
N SER A 183 -32.53 10.01 8.78
CA SER A 183 -32.18 11.36 9.23
C SER A 183 -30.67 11.47 9.51
N LEU A 184 -30.01 12.53 9.01
CA LEU A 184 -28.61 12.84 9.28
C LEU A 184 -28.28 12.92 10.78
N SER A 185 -29.27 13.32 11.61
CA SER A 185 -29.08 13.36 13.07
C SER A 185 -28.95 11.98 13.68
N LEU A 186 -29.67 10.97 13.18
CA LEU A 186 -29.60 9.57 13.63
C LEU A 186 -28.27 8.94 13.22
N ILE A 187 -27.84 9.17 11.97
CA ILE A 187 -26.51 8.73 11.50
C ILE A 187 -25.42 9.38 12.36
N GLY A 188 -25.51 10.68 12.62
CA GLY A 188 -24.56 11.40 13.47
C GLY A 188 -24.50 10.85 14.90
N GLY A 189 -25.64 10.44 15.46
CA GLY A 189 -25.73 9.79 16.77
C GLY A 189 -25.07 8.40 16.80
N ALA A 190 -25.30 7.57 15.76
CA ALA A 190 -24.71 6.25 15.60
C ALA A 190 -23.18 6.36 15.41
N LEU A 191 -22.72 7.28 14.54
CA LEU A 191 -21.30 7.54 14.34
C LEU A 191 -20.59 7.98 15.61
N LYS A 192 -21.17 8.84 16.42
CA LYS A 192 -20.56 9.25 17.71
C LYS A 192 -20.43 8.10 18.70
N LYS A 193 -21.35 7.13 18.69
CA LYS A 193 -21.25 5.93 19.52
C LYS A 193 -20.12 5.01 19.05
N MET A 194 -19.98 4.82 17.75
CA MET A 194 -18.95 3.95 17.13
C MET A 194 -17.57 4.61 17.12
N MET A 195 -17.54 5.93 16.97
CA MET A 195 -16.33 6.74 16.83
C MET A 195 -16.37 7.95 17.78
N PRO A 196 -16.07 7.80 19.08
CA PRO A 196 -16.17 8.90 20.07
C PRO A 196 -15.34 10.14 19.75
N LYS A 197 -14.28 9.97 18.92
CA LYS A 197 -13.39 11.05 18.46
C LYS A 197 -13.77 11.61 17.08
N PHE A 198 -14.89 11.20 16.50
CA PHE A 198 -15.35 11.67 15.20
C PHE A 198 -15.67 13.17 15.23
N LYS A 199 -15.08 13.93 14.31
CA LYS A 199 -15.34 15.38 14.13
C LYS A 199 -15.61 15.65 12.67
N VAL A 200 -16.80 16.15 12.34
CA VAL A 200 -17.22 16.51 10.97
C VAL A 200 -16.24 17.48 10.26
N ARG A 201 -15.47 18.27 11.01
CA ARG A 201 -14.51 19.24 10.45
C ARG A 201 -13.23 18.62 9.88
N ARG A 202 -13.12 17.29 9.79
CA ARG A 202 -11.96 16.58 9.20
C ARG A 202 -12.12 16.29 7.70
N TYR A 203 -13.30 16.53 7.13
CA TYR A 203 -13.68 16.22 5.75
C TYR A 203 -14.02 17.45 4.95
#